data_5fb078fc7a4dc889d558fced9317d991
#
_entry.id   5fb078fc7a4dc889d558fced9317d991
#
_cell.length_a   1.000
_cell.length_b   1.000
_cell.length_c   1.000
_cell.angle_alpha   90.00
_cell.angle_beta   90.00
_cell.angle_gamma   90.00
#
_symmetry.space_group_name_H-M   'P 1'
#
loop_
_entity.id
_entity.type
_entity.pdbx_description
1 polymer ?
#
loop_
_entity_poly.entity_id
_entity_poly.type
_entity_poly.pdbx_seq_one_letter_code
_entity_poly.pdbx_strand_id
1 'polypeptide(L)' 'NYITMSKGTVKFFNDTKGFGFITEEGVEKDHFVHISGLIDEIREGDEVEFELKEGNKGLNAVNVKVI' A
#
# COMPACT_ATOMS: atom_id res chain seq x y z
N ASN A 1 -0.04 -0.26 21.77
CA ASN A 1 -0.03 -0.63 20.36
C ASN A 1 0.09 0.61 19.50
N TYR A 2 1.26 0.78 18.94
CA TYR A 2 1.51 1.91 18.06
C TYR A 2 1.25 1.51 16.63
N ILE A 3 0.39 2.27 15.96
CA ILE A 3 0.20 2.11 14.53
C ILE A 3 1.16 3.06 13.84
N THR A 4 2.08 2.50 13.09
CA THR A 4 3.04 3.32 12.34
C THR A 4 2.53 3.48 10.92
N MET A 5 2.24 4.71 10.54
CA MET A 5 1.85 5.01 9.17
C MET A 5 3.10 5.21 8.35
N SER A 6 3.13 4.58 7.20
CA SER A 6 4.21 4.74 6.23
C SER A 6 3.69 5.49 5.02
N LYS A 7 4.60 6.08 4.27
CA LYS A 7 4.27 6.78 3.04
C LYS A 7 5.01 6.15 1.88
N GLY A 8 4.41 6.21 0.72
CA GLY A 8 5.04 5.69 -0.47
C GLY A 8 4.31 6.10 -1.72
N THR A 9 4.76 5.52 -2.83
CA THR A 9 4.20 5.78 -4.14
C THR A 9 3.70 4.47 -4.72
N VAL A 10 2.51 4.50 -5.31
CA VAL A 10 1.94 3.32 -5.96
C VAL A 10 2.78 2.98 -7.18
N LYS A 11 3.40 1.81 -7.16
CA LYS A 11 4.22 1.33 -8.28
C LYS A 11 3.32 0.87 -9.43
N PHE A 12 2.29 0.11 -9.11
CA PHE A 12 1.22 -0.21 -10.04
C PHE A 12 0.02 -0.73 -9.25
N PHE A 13 -1.14 -0.67 -9.88
CA PHE A 13 -2.34 -1.25 -9.29
C PHE A 13 -3.22 -1.80 -10.40
N ASN A 14 -3.68 -3.03 -10.22
CA ASN A 14 -4.54 -3.70 -11.19
C ASN A 14 -5.96 -3.78 -10.62
N ASP A 15 -6.84 -2.91 -11.09
CA ASP A 15 -8.23 -2.85 -10.63
C ASP A 15 -8.99 -4.13 -10.91
N THR A 16 -8.69 -4.76 -12.04
CA THR A 16 -9.40 -5.97 -12.45
C THR A 16 -9.12 -7.13 -11.52
N LYS A 17 -7.88 -7.27 -11.12
CA LYS A 17 -7.45 -8.33 -10.20
C LYS A 17 -7.52 -7.92 -8.74
N GLY A 18 -7.61 -6.62 -8.47
CA GLY A 18 -7.77 -6.10 -7.12
C GLY A 18 -6.52 -6.13 -6.27
N PHE A 19 -5.34 -5.93 -6.89
CA PHE A 19 -4.11 -5.87 -6.12
C PHE A 19 -3.06 -4.98 -6.80
N GLY A 20 -2.05 -4.61 -6.05
CA GLY A 20 -0.95 -3.83 -6.57
C GLY A 20 0.22 -3.80 -5.61
N PHE A 21 1.17 -2.92 -5.88
CA PHE A 21 2.36 -2.74 -5.04
C PHE A 21 2.60 -1.26 -4.80
N ILE A 22 3.05 -0.97 -3.59
CA ILE A 22 3.41 0.38 -3.17
C ILE A 22 4.87 0.35 -2.78
N THR A 23 5.67 1.26 -3.34
CA THR A 23 7.08 1.39 -2.97
C THR A 23 7.17 2.34 -1.78
N GLU A 24 7.67 1.85 -0.66
CA GLU A 24 7.80 2.66 0.55
C GLU A 24 8.88 3.73 0.37
N GLU A 25 8.54 4.96 0.73
CA GLU A 25 9.46 6.08 0.61
C GLU A 25 10.64 5.92 1.57
N GLY A 26 11.84 6.14 1.03
CA GLY A 26 13.06 6.10 1.82
C GLY A 26 13.67 4.72 2.02
N VAL A 27 12.94 3.68 1.73
CA VAL A 27 13.39 2.29 1.96
C VAL A 27 13.53 1.53 0.65
N GLU A 28 12.89 1.99 -0.41
CA GLU A 28 12.86 1.34 -1.73
C GLU A 28 12.37 -0.11 -1.66
N LYS A 29 11.42 -0.36 -0.78
CA LYS A 29 10.86 -1.69 -0.59
C LYS A 29 9.42 -1.69 -1.06
N ASP A 30 9.05 -2.69 -1.85
CA ASP A 30 7.69 -2.82 -2.37
C ASP A 30 6.83 -3.62 -1.39
N HIS A 31 5.63 -3.14 -1.16
CA HIS A 31 4.67 -3.82 -0.29
C HIS A 31 3.42 -4.17 -1.10
N PHE A 32 2.93 -5.38 -0.89
CA PHE A 32 1.71 -5.83 -1.53
C PHE A 32 0.50 -5.09 -0.95
N VAL A 33 -0.43 -4.69 -1.81
CA VAL A 33 -1.69 -4.10 -1.38
C VAL A 33 -2.84 -4.80 -2.09
N HIS A 34 -3.87 -5.15 -1.32
CA HIS A 34 -5.09 -5.75 -1.86
C HIS A 34 -6.19 -4.70 -1.83
N ILE A 35 -7.15 -4.82 -2.75
CA ILE A 35 -8.25 -3.85 -2.87
C ILE A 35 -9.02 -3.69 -1.55
N SER A 36 -9.13 -4.76 -0.77
CA SER A 36 -9.81 -4.72 0.53
C SER A 36 -9.06 -3.87 1.56
N GLY A 37 -7.80 -3.57 1.32
CA GLY A 37 -7.00 -2.73 2.20
C GLY A 37 -6.98 -1.26 1.83
N LEU A 38 -7.76 -0.86 0.83
CA LEU A 38 -7.81 0.52 0.37
C LEU A 38 -8.91 1.30 1.08
N ILE A 39 -8.57 2.50 1.53
CA ILE A 39 -9.58 3.47 2.00
C ILE A 39 -10.02 4.30 0.80
N ASP A 40 -9.07 4.70 -0.03
CA ASP A 40 -9.31 5.48 -1.25
C ASP A 40 -8.90 4.67 -2.47
N GLU A 41 -9.47 4.98 -3.62
CA GLU A 41 -9.01 4.42 -4.89
C GLU A 41 -7.62 4.97 -5.18
N ILE A 42 -6.72 4.09 -5.58
CA ILE A 42 -5.35 4.47 -5.90
C ILE A 42 -5.03 4.12 -7.34
N ARG A 43 -4.03 4.81 -7.88
CA ARG A 43 -3.55 4.58 -9.25
C ARG A 43 -2.04 4.61 -9.25
N GLU A 44 -1.46 4.06 -10.32
CA GLU A 44 -0.02 4.12 -10.53
C GLU A 44 0.49 5.56 -10.40
N GLY A 45 1.51 5.76 -9.60
CA GLY A 45 2.13 7.05 -9.39
C GLY A 45 1.55 7.90 -8.28
N ASP A 46 0.43 7.47 -7.67
CA ASP A 46 -0.17 8.22 -6.57
C ASP A 46 0.69 8.14 -5.32
N GLU A 47 0.78 9.25 -4.60
CA GLU A 47 1.41 9.23 -3.28
C GLU A 47 0.35 8.84 -2.25
N VAL A 48 0.69 7.87 -1.43
CA VAL A 48 -0.25 7.29 -0.49
C VAL A 48 0.37 7.16 0.90
N GLU A 49 -0.50 7.10 1.88
CA GLU A 49 -0.15 6.81 3.26
C GLU A 49 -0.82 5.49 3.61
N PHE A 50 -0.13 4.62 4.30
CA PHE A 50 -0.63 3.28 4.58
C PHE A 50 -0.06 2.74 5.87
N GLU A 51 -0.69 1.68 6.38
CA GLU A 51 -0.19 0.92 7.52
C GLU A 51 0.36 -0.40 7.00
N LEU A 52 1.34 -0.93 7.69
CA LEU A 52 1.89 -2.25 7.37
C LEU A 52 1.34 -3.27 8.35
N LYS A 53 0.82 -4.36 7.81
CA LYS A 53 0.28 -5.45 8.60
C LYS A 53 0.93 -6.75 8.18
N GLU A 54 1.35 -7.54 9.14
CA GLU A 54 1.94 -8.83 8.87
C GLU A 54 0.87 -9.82 8.39
N GLY A 55 1.13 -10.45 7.26
CA GLY A 55 0.22 -11.44 6.68
C GLY A 55 0.96 -12.71 6.34
N ASN A 56 0.28 -13.63 5.64
CA ASN A 56 0.84 -14.94 5.30
C ASN A 56 2.06 -14.88 4.39
N LYS A 57 2.18 -13.81 3.62
CA LYS A 57 3.27 -13.65 2.65
C LYS A 57 4.21 -12.51 2.99
N GLY A 58 4.20 -12.05 4.24
CA GLY A 58 5.00 -10.93 4.68
C GLY A 58 4.14 -9.71 4.96
N LEU A 59 4.74 -8.52 4.89
CA LEU A 59 4.03 -7.30 5.22
C LEU A 59 3.16 -6.84 4.06
N ASN A 60 1.91 -6.54 4.37
CA ASN A 60 0.95 -6.00 3.41
C ASN A 60 0.59 -4.57 3.79
N ALA A 61 0.36 -3.74 2.77
CA ALA A 61 -0.15 -2.39 3.00
C ALA A 61 -1.66 -2.47 3.21
N VAL A 62 -2.14 -1.83 4.27
CA VAL A 62 -3.57 -1.79 4.58
C VAL A 62 -3.94 -0.36 4.94
N ASN A 63 -5.24 -0.06 4.93
CA ASN A 63 -5.75 1.29 5.23
C ASN A 63 -5.04 2.34 4.37
N VAL A 64 -4.90 2.03 3.10
CA VAL A 64 -4.19 2.89 2.14
C VAL A 64 -5.07 4.06 1.75
N LYS A 65 -4.51 5.25 1.83
CA LYS A 65 -5.24 6.44 1.46
C LYS A 65 -4.33 7.40 0.72
N VAL A 66 -4.90 8.11 -0.24
CA VAL A 66 -4.16 9.08 -1.03
C VAL A 66 -3.88 10.33 -0.18
N ILE A 67 -2.64 10.79 -0.24
CA ILE A 67 -2.24 11.98 0.48
C ILE A 67 -2.73 13.23 -0.24
#